data_8f05bada97656903f34572f00e6a0949
#
_entry.id   8f05bada97656903f34572f00e6a0949
#
_cell.length_a   1.000
_cell.length_b   1.000
_cell.length_c   1.000
_cell.angle_alpha   90.00
_cell.angle_beta   90.00
_cell.angle_gamma   90.00
#
_symmetry.space_group_name_H-M   'P 1'
#
loop_
_entity.id
_entity.type
_entity.pdbx_description
1 polymer ?
#
loop_
_entity_poly.entity_id
_entity_poly.type
_entity_poly.pdbx_seq_one_letter_code
_entity_poly.pdbx_strand_id
1 'polypeptide(L)'
;TVVDAPYMVFKASSEKISVAAYQSGKLVVQGANAQDFVEFILEPEILKEKAFESVSGQQSESEVPFYPHAGMDESGKGDFFGPLVISSVFVGDEDTARKLADIGVKDSKMIKNDKMIIRIAAEIRRLVNNKLAVVAIGPEAYNNFYEKIRSLNRLLAWGHARALENLLLKAPECNAALADKFGDESLIRNALLKGGRSIRLDQRTKAESDIAVAAASIMARAEFVRRMTELGEKNGVVLPKGAGEQVDRIAKQLAIAGGETLLRQVAKMHFRNSCKALGLPVPEKTPWRK
;
A
#
# COMPACT_ATOMS: atom_id res chain seq x y z
N THR A 1 8.36 6.48 -35.43
CA THR A 1 9.76 6.76 -35.07
C THR A 1 10.34 5.53 -34.41
N VAL A 2 11.45 5.00 -34.90
CA VAL A 2 12.19 3.89 -34.30
C VAL A 2 13.27 4.51 -33.42
N VAL A 3 13.37 4.08 -32.16
CA VAL A 3 14.35 4.59 -31.18
C VAL A 3 15.21 3.45 -30.70
N ASP A 4 16.52 3.60 -30.78
CA ASP A 4 17.50 2.67 -30.24
C ASP A 4 17.77 2.98 -28.76
N ALA A 5 17.61 1.99 -27.89
CA ALA A 5 17.91 2.12 -26.47
C ALA A 5 18.55 0.84 -25.92
N PRO A 6 19.41 0.92 -24.89
CA PRO A 6 20.08 -0.24 -24.31
C PRO A 6 19.08 -1.32 -23.89
N TYR A 7 19.36 -2.58 -24.22
CA TYR A 7 18.51 -3.74 -23.94
C TYR A 7 17.20 -3.85 -24.71
N MET A 8 16.90 -2.92 -25.63
CA MET A 8 15.78 -3.04 -26.57
C MET A 8 16.22 -3.62 -27.91
N VAL A 9 15.36 -4.45 -28.50
CA VAL A 9 15.52 -4.92 -29.89
C VAL A 9 15.00 -3.86 -30.85
N PHE A 10 13.82 -3.29 -30.55
CA PHE A 10 13.28 -2.13 -31.26
C PHE A 10 12.21 -1.44 -30.40
N LYS A 11 11.94 -0.19 -30.73
CA LYS A 11 10.75 0.57 -30.29
C LYS A 11 10.15 1.31 -31.49
N ALA A 12 8.88 1.08 -31.73
CA ALA A 12 8.10 1.79 -32.74
C ALA A 12 6.95 2.55 -32.07
N SER A 13 6.70 3.78 -32.48
CA SER A 13 5.63 4.61 -31.92
C SER A 13 4.89 5.38 -33.00
N SER A 14 3.56 5.45 -32.87
CA SER A 14 2.67 6.34 -33.61
C SER A 14 1.89 7.22 -32.61
N GLU A 15 0.96 8.04 -33.09
CA GLU A 15 0.18 8.95 -32.23
C GLU A 15 -0.60 8.25 -31.12
N LYS A 16 -1.05 7.01 -31.34
CA LYS A 16 -1.95 6.31 -30.42
C LYS A 16 -1.45 4.96 -29.94
N ILE A 17 -0.24 4.55 -30.36
CA ILE A 17 0.32 3.25 -30.00
C ILE A 17 1.84 3.29 -29.92
N SER A 18 2.41 2.55 -28.98
CA SER A 18 3.85 2.30 -28.86
C SER A 18 4.10 0.82 -28.63
N VAL A 19 5.00 0.26 -29.42
CA VAL A 19 5.42 -1.15 -29.35
C VAL A 19 6.91 -1.19 -29.05
N ALA A 20 7.32 -1.93 -28.02
CA ALA A 20 8.73 -2.10 -27.65
C ALA A 20 9.04 -3.59 -27.43
N ALA A 21 10.05 -4.08 -28.13
CA ALA A 21 10.59 -5.44 -27.93
C ALA A 21 11.94 -5.36 -27.22
N TYR A 22 12.16 -6.25 -26.26
CA TYR A 22 13.36 -6.30 -25.43
C TYR A 22 14.17 -7.57 -25.70
N GLN A 23 15.48 -7.51 -25.52
CA GLN A 23 16.39 -8.67 -25.65
C GLN A 23 16.03 -9.84 -24.72
N SER A 24 15.28 -9.57 -23.64
CA SER A 24 14.74 -10.58 -22.73
C SER A 24 13.56 -11.39 -23.30
N GLY A 25 13.15 -11.14 -24.55
CA GLY A 25 11.96 -11.75 -25.17
C GLY A 25 10.65 -11.07 -24.79
N LYS A 26 10.67 -10.02 -23.94
CA LYS A 26 9.48 -9.29 -23.54
C LYS A 26 9.03 -8.33 -24.65
N LEU A 27 7.75 -8.41 -25.02
CA LEU A 27 7.08 -7.44 -25.90
C LEU A 27 6.09 -6.59 -25.07
N VAL A 28 6.14 -5.28 -25.27
CA VAL A 28 5.26 -4.33 -24.57
C VAL A 28 4.53 -3.49 -25.62
N VAL A 29 3.21 -3.50 -25.59
CA VAL A 29 2.32 -2.69 -26.41
C VAL A 29 1.54 -1.74 -25.52
N GLN A 30 1.57 -0.44 -25.81
CA GLN A 30 0.95 0.60 -25.00
C GLN A 30 0.28 1.67 -25.91
N GLY A 31 -0.78 2.29 -25.40
CA GLY A 31 -1.50 3.38 -26.07
C GLY A 31 -3.00 3.11 -26.17
N ALA A 32 -3.74 4.12 -26.63
CA ALA A 32 -5.20 4.03 -26.69
C ALA A 32 -5.71 2.92 -27.64
N ASN A 33 -4.94 2.59 -28.68
CA ASN A 33 -5.28 1.57 -29.67
C ASN A 33 -4.44 0.29 -29.49
N ALA A 34 -3.86 0.08 -28.30
CA ALA A 34 -2.99 -1.07 -28.04
C ALA A 34 -3.75 -2.41 -28.18
N GLN A 35 -4.99 -2.47 -27.71
CA GLN A 35 -5.84 -3.65 -27.78
C GLN A 35 -6.20 -4.01 -29.22
N ASP A 36 -6.68 -3.04 -30.00
CA ASP A 36 -7.04 -3.25 -31.41
C ASP A 36 -5.83 -3.74 -32.22
N PHE A 37 -4.66 -3.15 -31.94
CA PHE A 37 -3.43 -3.57 -32.62
C PHE A 37 -3.03 -5.00 -32.27
N VAL A 38 -3.14 -5.41 -31.01
CA VAL A 38 -2.85 -6.79 -30.58
C VAL A 38 -3.81 -7.76 -31.22
N GLU A 39 -5.11 -7.50 -31.15
CA GLU A 39 -6.16 -8.42 -31.56
C GLU A 39 -6.27 -8.54 -33.10
N PHE A 40 -6.09 -7.44 -33.84
CA PHE A 40 -6.31 -7.43 -35.28
C PHE A 40 -5.04 -7.47 -36.14
N ILE A 41 -3.88 -7.16 -35.56
CA ILE A 41 -2.64 -7.07 -36.32
C ILE A 41 -1.54 -7.97 -35.74
N LEU A 42 -1.23 -7.82 -34.42
CA LEU A 42 -0.06 -8.47 -33.84
C LEU A 42 -0.26 -10.00 -33.75
N GLU A 43 -1.36 -10.46 -33.18
CA GLU A 43 -1.65 -11.89 -33.04
C GLU A 43 -1.93 -12.59 -34.39
N PRO A 44 -2.87 -12.12 -35.25
CA PRO A 44 -3.21 -12.84 -36.45
C PRO A 44 -2.18 -12.70 -37.57
N GLU A 45 -1.58 -11.51 -37.74
CA GLU A 45 -0.73 -11.24 -38.89
C GLU A 45 0.77 -11.45 -38.61
N ILE A 46 1.22 -11.19 -37.38
CA ILE A 46 2.65 -11.21 -37.03
C ILE A 46 2.99 -12.47 -36.26
N LEU A 47 2.33 -12.76 -35.12
CA LEU A 47 2.62 -13.90 -34.28
C LEU A 47 1.99 -15.20 -34.79
N LYS A 48 0.87 -15.12 -35.50
CA LYS A 48 0.07 -16.25 -35.99
C LYS A 48 -0.40 -17.20 -34.89
N GLU A 49 -0.43 -16.73 -33.67
CA GLU A 49 -0.90 -17.42 -32.47
C GLU A 49 -1.43 -16.41 -31.46
N LYS A 50 -2.33 -16.85 -30.56
CA LYS A 50 -2.78 -16.06 -29.42
C LYS A 50 -1.68 -16.02 -28.36
N ALA A 51 -0.93 -14.94 -28.31
CA ALA A 51 0.20 -14.77 -27.41
C ALA A 51 -0.08 -13.74 -26.28
N PHE A 52 -1.10 -12.93 -26.44
CA PHE A 52 -1.51 -11.96 -25.44
C PHE A 52 -2.88 -12.37 -24.87
N GLU A 53 -2.92 -12.65 -23.58
CA GLU A 53 -4.17 -12.49 -22.86
C GLU A 53 -4.51 -11.00 -22.91
N SER A 54 -5.61 -10.64 -23.57
CA SER A 54 -6.05 -9.26 -23.70
C SER A 54 -6.13 -8.64 -22.29
N VAL A 55 -5.26 -7.69 -22.01
CA VAL A 55 -5.41 -6.79 -20.86
C VAL A 55 -6.45 -5.73 -21.21
N SER A 56 -7.55 -6.14 -21.84
CA SER A 56 -8.80 -5.40 -21.87
C SER A 56 -9.43 -5.59 -20.51
N GLY A 57 -9.55 -4.50 -19.81
CA GLY A 57 -10.09 -4.40 -18.48
C GLY A 57 -11.26 -5.36 -18.26
N GLN A 58 -11.28 -6.02 -17.15
CA GLN A 58 -12.04 -7.17 -16.76
C GLN A 58 -11.50 -8.48 -17.40
N GLN A 59 -10.33 -8.97 -16.89
CA GLN A 59 -10.44 -10.32 -16.43
C GLN A 59 -11.71 -10.31 -15.57
N SER A 60 -12.76 -10.97 -16.05
CA SER A 60 -13.61 -11.66 -15.12
C SER A 60 -12.62 -12.48 -14.32
N GLU A 61 -12.19 -11.98 -13.14
CA GLU A 61 -11.67 -12.84 -12.11
C GLU A 61 -12.62 -14.02 -12.19
N SER A 62 -12.12 -15.18 -12.60
CA SER A 62 -12.86 -16.42 -12.37
C SER A 62 -13.26 -16.26 -10.92
N GLU A 63 -14.55 -16.07 -10.67
CA GLU A 63 -15.05 -15.70 -9.35
C GLU A 63 -14.52 -16.76 -8.41
N VAL A 64 -13.38 -16.46 -7.78
CA VAL A 64 -12.91 -17.28 -6.67
C VAL A 64 -14.04 -17.13 -5.67
N PRO A 65 -14.78 -18.22 -5.39
CA PRO A 65 -15.92 -18.11 -4.51
C PRO A 65 -15.50 -17.39 -3.24
N PHE A 66 -16.30 -16.42 -2.81
CA PHE A 66 -16.01 -15.71 -1.58
C PHE A 66 -15.75 -16.70 -0.46
N TYR A 67 -14.71 -16.46 0.32
CA TYR A 67 -14.44 -17.21 1.54
C TYR A 67 -14.20 -16.23 2.71
N PRO A 68 -14.63 -16.58 3.94
CA PRO A 68 -14.40 -15.74 5.10
C PRO A 68 -12.91 -15.57 5.38
N HIS A 69 -12.42 -14.31 5.40
CA HIS A 69 -11.01 -14.03 5.70
C HIS A 69 -10.81 -12.61 6.23
N ALA A 70 -9.65 -12.40 6.83
CA ALA A 70 -9.17 -11.07 7.21
C ALA A 70 -8.33 -10.46 6.09
N GLY A 71 -8.67 -9.24 5.66
CA GLY A 71 -7.80 -8.41 4.84
C GLY A 71 -6.86 -7.59 5.71
N MET A 72 -5.63 -7.38 5.26
CA MET A 72 -4.63 -6.56 5.97
C MET A 72 -3.95 -5.58 5.02
N ASP A 73 -3.79 -4.32 5.47
CA ASP A 73 -3.05 -3.30 4.72
C ASP A 73 -2.48 -2.23 5.67
N GLU A 74 -1.60 -1.35 5.15
CA GLU A 74 -0.96 -0.29 5.90
C GLU A 74 -1.15 1.10 5.25
N SER A 75 -0.98 2.16 6.07
CA SER A 75 -0.89 3.55 5.63
C SER A 75 0.23 4.28 6.36
N GLY A 76 0.81 5.28 5.71
CA GLY A 76 1.89 6.09 6.29
C GLY A 76 3.30 5.57 6.04
N LYS A 77 3.48 4.46 5.32
CA LYS A 77 4.80 3.88 5.00
C LYS A 77 5.67 4.83 4.17
N GLY A 78 5.08 5.54 3.21
CA GLY A 78 5.76 6.49 2.33
C GLY A 78 5.74 7.95 2.80
N ASP A 79 5.17 8.21 3.98
CA ASP A 79 5.03 9.56 4.52
C ASP A 79 6.09 9.85 5.56
N PHE A 80 6.77 10.99 5.44
CA PHE A 80 7.76 11.43 6.41
C PHE A 80 7.13 11.73 7.77
N PHE A 81 6.06 12.54 7.76
CA PHE A 81 5.30 12.87 8.96
C PHE A 81 4.30 11.78 9.36
N GLY A 82 3.97 11.78 10.64
CA GLY A 82 2.89 10.96 11.18
C GLY A 82 3.24 9.50 11.43
N PRO A 83 2.24 8.69 11.82
CA PRO A 83 2.42 7.30 12.22
C PRO A 83 2.64 6.36 11.04
N LEU A 84 3.04 5.14 11.35
CA LEU A 84 2.74 3.97 10.52
C LEU A 84 1.49 3.31 11.10
N VAL A 85 0.49 3.10 10.26
CA VAL A 85 -0.79 2.50 10.67
C VAL A 85 -1.01 1.22 9.91
N ILE A 86 -1.31 0.15 10.63
CA ILE A 86 -1.66 -1.15 10.06
C ILE A 86 -3.08 -1.50 10.51
N SER A 87 -3.88 -2.02 9.59
CA SER A 87 -5.24 -2.46 9.86
C SER A 87 -5.44 -3.91 9.42
N SER A 88 -6.33 -4.61 10.14
CA SER A 88 -6.86 -5.91 9.78
C SER A 88 -8.38 -5.87 9.91
N VAL A 89 -9.11 -6.31 8.88
CA VAL A 89 -10.58 -6.29 8.82
C VAL A 89 -11.08 -7.68 8.42
N PHE A 90 -11.92 -8.31 9.23
CA PHE A 90 -12.53 -9.59 8.93
C PHE A 90 -13.87 -9.41 8.19
N VAL A 91 -13.98 -10.04 7.03
CA VAL A 91 -15.21 -10.14 6.25
C VAL A 91 -15.67 -11.60 6.33
N GLY A 92 -16.74 -11.83 7.07
CA GLY A 92 -17.17 -13.17 7.47
C GLY A 92 -18.14 -13.85 6.51
N ASP A 93 -18.77 -13.10 5.61
CA ASP A 93 -19.80 -13.59 4.69
C ASP A 93 -19.91 -12.71 3.45
N GLU A 94 -20.49 -13.28 2.40
CA GLU A 94 -20.67 -12.65 1.10
C GLU A 94 -21.62 -11.45 1.14
N ASP A 95 -22.63 -11.45 2.00
CA ASP A 95 -23.57 -10.34 2.15
C ASP A 95 -22.85 -9.10 2.71
N THR A 96 -21.98 -9.30 3.71
CA THR A 96 -21.08 -8.25 4.22
C THR A 96 -20.15 -7.74 3.14
N ALA A 97 -19.54 -8.63 2.34
CA ALA A 97 -18.66 -8.24 1.22
C ALA A 97 -19.39 -7.37 0.21
N ARG A 98 -20.61 -7.75 -0.17
CA ARG A 98 -21.47 -6.98 -1.10
C ARG A 98 -21.82 -5.61 -0.55
N LYS A 99 -22.26 -5.53 0.73
CA LYS A 99 -22.56 -4.24 1.39
C LYS A 99 -21.34 -3.31 1.47
N LEU A 100 -20.15 -3.86 1.66
CA LEU A 100 -18.90 -3.10 1.62
C LEU A 100 -18.65 -2.53 0.21
N ALA A 101 -18.86 -3.32 -0.83
CA ALA A 101 -18.74 -2.85 -2.21
C ALA A 101 -19.76 -1.73 -2.53
N ASP A 102 -21.01 -1.88 -2.09
CA ASP A 102 -22.10 -0.91 -2.30
C ASP A 102 -21.82 0.46 -1.69
N ILE A 103 -21.13 0.52 -0.54
CA ILE A 103 -20.72 1.79 0.08
C ILE A 103 -19.43 2.38 -0.53
N GLY A 104 -18.91 1.74 -1.59
CA GLY A 104 -17.75 2.22 -2.34
C GLY A 104 -16.40 1.83 -1.74
N VAL A 105 -16.32 0.72 -1.00
CA VAL A 105 -15.05 0.13 -0.59
C VAL A 105 -14.32 -0.36 -1.83
N LYS A 106 -13.16 0.22 -2.05
CA LYS A 106 -12.22 -0.07 -3.14
C LYS A 106 -10.83 0.41 -2.73
N ASP A 107 -9.82 0.20 -3.56
CA ASP A 107 -8.47 0.73 -3.29
C ASP A 107 -8.54 2.18 -2.77
N SER A 108 -8.05 2.38 -1.55
CA SER A 108 -8.10 3.67 -0.86
C SER A 108 -7.39 4.79 -1.63
N LYS A 109 -6.44 4.46 -2.49
CA LYS A 109 -5.71 5.41 -3.36
C LYS A 109 -6.63 6.06 -4.40
N MET A 110 -7.71 5.38 -4.78
CA MET A 110 -8.73 5.90 -5.70
C MET A 110 -9.67 6.92 -5.03
N ILE A 111 -9.70 6.98 -3.70
CA ILE A 111 -10.53 7.91 -2.95
C ILE A 111 -9.68 9.12 -2.57
N LYS A 112 -9.82 10.22 -3.32
CA LYS A 112 -8.99 11.43 -3.15
C LYS A 112 -9.35 12.27 -1.93
N ASN A 113 -10.58 12.17 -1.42
CA ASN A 113 -11.11 13.03 -0.36
C ASN A 113 -11.00 12.36 1.01
N ASP A 114 -10.24 12.97 1.93
CA ASP A 114 -10.04 12.47 3.29
C ASP A 114 -11.34 12.41 4.11
N LYS A 115 -12.28 13.35 3.91
CA LYS A 115 -13.59 13.29 4.58
C LYS A 115 -14.40 12.07 4.13
N MET A 116 -14.29 11.71 2.84
CA MET A 116 -14.93 10.50 2.31
C MET A 116 -14.31 9.24 2.92
N ILE A 117 -12.98 9.17 3.02
CA ILE A 117 -12.27 8.05 3.68
C ILE A 117 -12.77 7.85 5.12
N ILE A 118 -12.88 8.93 5.90
CA ILE A 118 -13.35 8.87 7.30
C ILE A 118 -14.80 8.37 7.36
N ARG A 119 -15.67 8.85 6.45
CA ARG A 119 -17.07 8.40 6.38
C ARG A 119 -17.18 6.91 6.04
N ILE A 120 -16.47 6.46 5.00
CA ILE A 120 -16.49 5.06 4.60
C ILE A 120 -15.91 4.18 5.72
N ALA A 121 -14.83 4.60 6.39
CA ALA A 121 -14.27 3.86 7.52
C ALA A 121 -15.26 3.67 8.68
N ALA A 122 -16.11 4.68 8.96
CA ALA A 122 -17.17 4.55 9.97
C ALA A 122 -18.21 3.49 9.56
N GLU A 123 -18.62 3.47 8.28
CA GLU A 123 -19.54 2.47 7.75
C GLU A 123 -18.93 1.05 7.73
N ILE A 124 -17.65 0.91 7.33
CA ILE A 124 -16.93 -0.36 7.41
C ILE A 124 -17.01 -0.93 8.83
N ARG A 125 -16.68 -0.10 9.84
CA ARG A 125 -16.69 -0.52 11.25
C ARG A 125 -18.07 -1.07 11.66
N ARG A 126 -19.14 -0.42 11.21
CA ARG A 126 -20.51 -0.85 11.46
C ARG A 126 -20.84 -2.17 10.76
N LEU A 127 -20.55 -2.27 9.46
CA LEU A 127 -20.89 -3.43 8.63
C LEU A 127 -20.16 -4.71 9.07
N VAL A 128 -18.88 -4.61 9.45
CA VAL A 128 -18.13 -5.76 9.96
C VAL A 128 -18.36 -6.01 11.46
N ASN A 129 -19.35 -5.36 12.06
CA ASN A 129 -19.68 -5.50 13.48
C ASN A 129 -18.46 -5.37 14.42
N ASN A 130 -17.61 -4.36 14.16
CA ASN A 130 -16.35 -4.09 14.86
C ASN A 130 -15.33 -5.25 14.84
N LYS A 131 -15.47 -6.24 13.96
CA LYS A 131 -14.49 -7.31 13.73
C LYS A 131 -13.32 -6.77 12.91
N LEU A 132 -12.58 -5.87 13.51
CA LEU A 132 -11.41 -5.21 12.95
C LEU A 132 -10.42 -4.82 14.05
N ALA A 133 -9.17 -4.65 13.66
CA ALA A 133 -8.12 -4.10 14.51
C ALA A 133 -7.29 -3.07 13.74
N VAL A 134 -6.90 -2.00 14.44
CA VAL A 134 -6.01 -0.96 13.92
C VAL A 134 -4.86 -0.78 14.91
N VAL A 135 -3.64 -0.87 14.41
CA VAL A 135 -2.40 -0.64 15.15
C VAL A 135 -1.72 0.59 14.58
N ALA A 136 -1.62 1.64 15.38
CA ALA A 136 -0.97 2.87 15.00
C ALA A 136 0.35 3.03 15.78
N ILE A 137 1.47 3.06 15.07
CA ILE A 137 2.80 3.25 15.61
C ILE A 137 3.16 4.72 15.39
N GLY A 138 3.05 5.53 16.46
CA GLY A 138 3.38 6.95 16.40
C GLY A 138 4.87 7.19 16.10
N PRO A 139 5.24 8.42 15.69
CA PRO A 139 6.60 8.71 15.24
C PRO A 139 7.71 8.35 16.25
N GLU A 140 7.55 8.70 17.52
CA GLU A 140 8.55 8.35 18.56
C GLU A 140 8.73 6.83 18.71
N ALA A 141 7.60 6.09 18.82
CA ALA A 141 7.66 4.63 18.91
C ALA A 141 8.23 4.03 17.63
N TYR A 142 7.87 4.56 16.48
CA TYR A 142 8.42 4.17 15.19
C TYR A 142 9.94 4.34 15.15
N ASN A 143 10.45 5.51 15.53
CA ASN A 143 11.87 5.80 15.53
C ASN A 143 12.65 4.86 16.47
N ASN A 144 12.15 4.65 17.69
CA ASN A 144 12.73 3.73 18.66
C ASN A 144 12.77 2.27 18.17
N PHE A 145 11.71 1.81 17.49
CA PHE A 145 11.68 0.49 16.87
C PHE A 145 12.63 0.39 15.68
N TYR A 146 12.63 1.41 14.81
CA TYR A 146 13.44 1.41 13.61
C TYR A 146 14.95 1.43 13.94
N GLU A 147 15.37 2.17 14.94
CA GLU A 147 16.78 2.21 15.42
C GLU A 147 17.26 0.83 15.88
N LYS A 148 16.38 0.04 16.51
CA LYS A 148 16.71 -1.31 16.98
C LYS A 148 16.71 -2.35 15.87
N ILE A 149 15.70 -2.30 14.98
CA ILE A 149 15.47 -3.34 13.97
C ILE A 149 16.17 -3.02 12.66
N ARG A 150 16.35 -1.75 12.32
CA ARG A 150 16.95 -1.21 11.08
C ARG A 150 16.38 -1.84 9.80
N SER A 151 15.11 -2.24 9.83
CA SER A 151 14.42 -2.85 8.70
C SER A 151 12.94 -2.48 8.72
N LEU A 152 12.52 -1.73 7.70
CA LEU A 152 11.11 -1.36 7.53
C LEU A 152 10.22 -2.61 7.34
N ASN A 153 10.69 -3.60 6.58
CA ASN A 153 9.92 -4.82 6.35
C ASN A 153 9.68 -5.63 7.63
N ARG A 154 10.66 -5.67 8.54
CA ARG A 154 10.47 -6.30 9.86
C ARG A 154 9.51 -5.51 10.75
N LEU A 155 9.54 -4.18 10.69
CA LEU A 155 8.60 -3.33 11.43
C LEU A 155 7.17 -3.53 10.90
N LEU A 156 6.99 -3.56 9.57
CA LEU A 156 5.71 -3.86 8.93
C LEU A 156 5.21 -5.25 9.34
N ALA A 157 6.05 -6.27 9.25
CA ALA A 157 5.71 -7.64 9.63
C ALA A 157 5.23 -7.72 11.09
N TRP A 158 5.91 -7.05 12.01
CA TRP A 158 5.48 -6.96 13.40
C TRP A 158 4.12 -6.27 13.53
N GLY A 159 3.92 -5.16 12.80
CA GLY A 159 2.65 -4.41 12.82
C GLY A 159 1.48 -5.24 12.27
N HIS A 160 1.68 -5.93 11.13
CA HIS A 160 0.68 -6.83 10.55
C HIS A 160 0.36 -7.99 11.49
N ALA A 161 1.38 -8.64 12.06
CA ALA A 161 1.17 -9.70 13.03
C ALA A 161 0.36 -9.21 14.25
N ARG A 162 0.69 -8.02 14.78
CA ARG A 162 -0.03 -7.45 15.93
C ARG A 162 -1.47 -7.09 15.58
N ALA A 163 -1.73 -6.53 14.39
CA ALA A 163 -3.09 -6.20 13.95
C ALA A 163 -3.93 -7.48 13.79
N LEU A 164 -3.35 -8.53 13.21
CA LEU A 164 -4.03 -9.81 13.04
C LEU A 164 -4.34 -10.48 14.39
N GLU A 165 -3.37 -10.55 15.30
CA GLU A 165 -3.59 -11.12 16.65
C GLU A 165 -4.69 -10.36 17.42
N ASN A 166 -4.70 -9.02 17.32
CA ASN A 166 -5.75 -8.20 17.94
C ASN A 166 -7.12 -8.40 17.29
N LEU A 167 -7.16 -8.69 15.98
CA LEU A 167 -8.39 -9.04 15.27
C LEU A 167 -8.92 -10.40 15.75
N LEU A 168 -8.07 -11.42 15.85
CA LEU A 168 -8.48 -12.78 16.24
C LEU A 168 -9.11 -12.83 17.63
N LEU A 169 -8.79 -11.89 18.52
CA LEU A 169 -9.50 -11.75 19.80
C LEU A 169 -10.96 -11.31 19.63
N LYS A 170 -11.32 -10.67 18.51
CA LYS A 170 -12.67 -10.16 18.21
C LYS A 170 -13.41 -11.03 17.20
N ALA A 171 -12.69 -11.80 16.42
CA ALA A 171 -13.19 -12.71 15.39
C ALA A 171 -12.47 -14.06 15.49
N PRO A 172 -12.69 -14.84 16.54
CA PRO A 172 -12.03 -16.13 16.73
C PRO A 172 -12.37 -17.16 15.66
N GLU A 173 -13.45 -16.96 14.92
CA GLU A 173 -13.86 -17.75 13.76
C GLU A 173 -13.03 -17.49 12.51
N CYS A 174 -12.21 -16.44 12.49
CA CYS A 174 -11.33 -16.12 11.36
C CYS A 174 -10.21 -17.17 11.25
N ASN A 175 -10.17 -17.88 10.13
CA ASN A 175 -9.21 -18.97 9.87
C ASN A 175 -8.29 -18.69 8.69
N ALA A 176 -8.45 -17.55 8.01
CA ALA A 176 -7.62 -17.12 6.89
C ALA A 176 -7.36 -15.62 6.91
N ALA A 177 -6.20 -15.20 6.41
CA ALA A 177 -5.86 -13.79 6.23
C ALA A 177 -5.13 -13.58 4.90
N LEU A 178 -5.36 -12.41 4.29
CA LEU A 178 -4.74 -11.94 3.06
C LEU A 178 -4.09 -10.59 3.29
N ALA A 179 -2.84 -10.43 2.88
CA ALA A 179 -2.12 -9.16 2.91
C ALA A 179 -1.58 -8.79 1.53
N ASP A 180 -1.41 -7.48 1.27
CA ASP A 180 -0.59 -7.04 0.14
C ASP A 180 0.88 -7.40 0.38
N LYS A 181 1.58 -7.78 -0.70
CA LYS A 181 2.95 -8.27 -0.60
C LYS A 181 3.92 -7.11 -0.44
N PHE A 182 4.53 -6.95 0.73
CA PHE A 182 5.54 -5.94 1.03
C PHE A 182 6.95 -6.51 1.25
N GLY A 183 7.11 -7.84 1.32
CA GLY A 183 8.38 -8.50 1.59
C GLY A 183 8.29 -10.02 1.53
N ASP A 184 9.25 -10.67 2.17
CA ASP A 184 9.22 -12.13 2.33
C ASP A 184 8.10 -12.54 3.28
N GLU A 185 7.30 -13.51 2.87
CA GLU A 185 6.15 -14.03 3.65
C GLU A 185 6.55 -14.57 5.03
N SER A 186 7.74 -15.12 5.12
CA SER A 186 8.30 -15.61 6.39
C SER A 186 8.40 -14.53 7.47
N LEU A 187 8.55 -13.26 7.08
CA LEU A 187 8.65 -12.16 8.03
C LEU A 187 7.37 -12.00 8.87
N ILE A 188 6.18 -12.06 8.25
CA ILE A 188 4.92 -11.99 8.99
C ILE A 188 4.75 -13.28 9.80
N ARG A 189 4.93 -14.45 9.20
CA ARG A 189 4.79 -15.76 9.89
C ARG A 189 5.66 -15.84 11.12
N ASN A 190 6.91 -15.36 11.05
CA ASN A 190 7.83 -15.36 12.20
C ASN A 190 7.44 -14.35 13.30
N ALA A 191 6.72 -13.28 12.92
CA ALA A 191 6.23 -12.28 13.88
C ALA A 191 4.91 -12.68 14.56
N LEU A 192 4.17 -13.66 14.01
CA LEU A 192 2.90 -14.14 14.56
C LEU A 192 3.09 -14.89 15.88
N LEU A 193 2.14 -14.67 16.80
CA LEU A 193 1.99 -15.41 18.04
C LEU A 193 1.16 -16.68 17.81
N LYS A 194 0.72 -17.32 18.91
CA LYS A 194 0.03 -18.61 18.86
C LYS A 194 -1.27 -18.56 18.03
N GLY A 195 -2.07 -17.50 18.16
CA GLY A 195 -3.34 -17.35 17.45
C GLY A 195 -3.15 -17.23 15.95
N GLY A 196 -2.29 -16.29 15.52
CA GLY A 196 -2.04 -16.05 14.11
C GLY A 196 -1.31 -17.19 13.37
N ARG A 197 -0.54 -18.01 14.09
CA ARG A 197 0.12 -19.19 13.48
C ARG A 197 -0.84 -20.32 13.13
N SER A 198 -2.04 -20.34 13.68
CA SER A 198 -3.05 -21.38 13.43
C SER A 198 -3.90 -21.13 12.20
N ILE A 199 -3.85 -19.93 11.60
CA ILE A 199 -4.65 -19.56 10.43
C ILE A 199 -3.83 -19.62 9.14
N ARG A 200 -4.52 -19.76 8.01
CA ARG A 200 -3.90 -19.63 6.69
C ARG A 200 -3.58 -18.16 6.43
N LEU A 201 -2.31 -17.85 6.18
CA LEU A 201 -1.86 -16.52 5.80
C LEU A 201 -1.34 -16.55 4.36
N ASP A 202 -1.96 -15.76 3.50
CA ASP A 202 -1.56 -15.60 2.11
C ASP A 202 -1.08 -14.16 1.87
N GLN A 203 -0.11 -13.97 0.97
CA GLN A 203 0.31 -12.68 0.46
C GLN A 203 0.26 -12.69 -1.06
N ARG A 204 -0.32 -11.67 -1.66
CA ARG A 204 -0.30 -11.49 -3.12
C ARG A 204 -0.07 -10.04 -3.49
N THR A 205 0.53 -9.82 -4.65
CA THR A 205 0.65 -8.49 -5.23
C THR A 205 -0.71 -7.99 -5.68
N LYS A 206 -0.98 -6.67 -5.52
CA LYS A 206 -2.27 -6.04 -5.84
C LYS A 206 -3.44 -6.66 -5.06
N ALA A 207 -3.20 -7.05 -3.81
CA ALA A 207 -4.24 -7.61 -2.96
C ALA A 207 -5.36 -6.58 -2.65
N GLU A 208 -5.15 -5.30 -2.93
CA GLU A 208 -6.15 -4.23 -2.81
C GLU A 208 -7.40 -4.42 -3.70
N SER A 209 -7.38 -5.34 -4.66
CA SER A 209 -8.58 -5.78 -5.40
C SER A 209 -9.53 -6.60 -4.53
N ASP A 210 -9.04 -7.24 -3.49
CA ASP A 210 -9.82 -7.98 -2.52
C ASP A 210 -10.58 -7.04 -1.58
N ILE A 211 -11.86 -7.32 -1.33
CA ILE A 211 -12.75 -6.43 -0.57
C ILE A 211 -12.33 -6.27 0.89
N ALA A 212 -11.80 -7.32 1.54
CA ALA A 212 -11.36 -7.27 2.91
C ALA A 212 -10.04 -6.46 3.04
N VAL A 213 -9.12 -6.62 2.07
CA VAL A 213 -7.88 -5.84 1.99
C VAL A 213 -8.18 -4.37 1.68
N ALA A 214 -9.10 -4.09 0.74
CA ALA A 214 -9.55 -2.73 0.45
C ALA A 214 -10.19 -2.05 1.68
N ALA A 215 -11.00 -2.79 2.45
CA ALA A 215 -11.56 -2.30 3.70
C ALA A 215 -10.47 -2.00 4.74
N ALA A 216 -9.46 -2.86 4.87
CA ALA A 216 -8.31 -2.64 5.75
C ALA A 216 -7.51 -1.40 5.31
N SER A 217 -7.29 -1.21 4.00
CA SER A 217 -6.62 -0.03 3.44
C SER A 217 -7.32 1.27 3.84
N ILE A 218 -8.65 1.32 3.69
CA ILE A 218 -9.46 2.48 4.08
C ILE A 218 -9.38 2.72 5.59
N MET A 219 -9.46 1.68 6.41
CA MET A 219 -9.35 1.80 7.87
C MET A 219 -7.97 2.32 8.31
N ALA A 220 -6.89 1.80 7.72
CA ALA A 220 -5.53 2.27 7.99
C ALA A 220 -5.36 3.75 7.59
N ARG A 221 -5.86 4.12 6.41
CA ARG A 221 -5.76 5.49 5.92
C ARG A 221 -6.62 6.47 6.74
N ALA A 222 -7.81 6.09 7.15
CA ALA A 222 -8.65 6.94 8.00
C ALA A 222 -7.97 7.25 9.33
N GLU A 223 -7.39 6.26 9.98
CA GLU A 223 -6.65 6.45 11.24
C GLU A 223 -5.37 7.27 11.02
N PHE A 224 -4.65 7.04 9.89
CA PHE A 224 -3.49 7.84 9.53
C PHE A 224 -3.87 9.34 9.39
N VAL A 225 -4.92 9.65 8.63
CA VAL A 225 -5.40 11.03 8.44
C VAL A 225 -5.79 11.67 9.77
N ARG A 226 -6.55 10.96 10.59
CA ARG A 226 -6.96 11.45 11.91
C ARG A 226 -5.74 11.82 12.77
N ARG A 227 -4.75 10.94 12.85
CA ARG A 227 -3.53 11.19 13.63
C ARG A 227 -2.63 12.25 13.05
N MET A 228 -2.57 12.38 11.71
CA MET A 228 -1.87 13.49 11.06
C MET A 228 -2.47 14.85 11.46
N THR A 229 -3.80 14.93 11.49
CA THR A 229 -4.51 16.14 11.92
C THR A 229 -4.20 16.46 13.38
N GLU A 230 -4.34 15.49 14.29
CA GLU A 230 -4.04 15.67 15.72
C GLU A 230 -2.59 16.11 15.98
N LEU A 231 -1.63 15.50 15.28
CA LEU A 231 -0.22 15.89 15.37
C LEU A 231 0.01 17.32 14.85
N GLY A 232 -0.65 17.68 13.76
CA GLY A 232 -0.59 19.03 13.19
C GLY A 232 -1.16 20.08 14.14
N GLU A 233 -2.35 19.84 14.68
CA GLU A 233 -3.02 20.74 15.66
C GLU A 233 -2.16 20.93 16.91
N LYS A 234 -1.62 19.84 17.47
CA LYS A 234 -0.74 19.88 18.64
C LYS A 234 0.51 20.75 18.42
N ASN A 235 1.01 20.82 17.18
CA ASN A 235 2.23 21.54 16.84
C ASN A 235 1.96 22.87 16.08
N GLY A 236 0.70 23.29 15.94
CA GLY A 236 0.32 24.54 15.28
C GLY A 236 0.67 24.59 13.78
N VAL A 237 0.73 23.44 13.11
CA VAL A 237 1.16 23.32 11.72
C VAL A 237 0.33 22.29 10.94
N VAL A 238 0.10 22.53 9.65
CA VAL A 238 -0.48 21.52 8.76
C VAL A 238 0.65 20.61 8.26
N LEU A 239 0.61 19.34 8.65
CA LEU A 239 1.61 18.35 8.24
C LEU A 239 1.25 17.79 6.86
N PRO A 240 2.06 18.02 5.80
CA PRO A 240 1.82 17.48 4.48
C PRO A 240 2.15 15.98 4.40
N LYS A 241 1.43 15.27 3.53
CA LYS A 241 1.67 13.85 3.22
C LYS A 241 2.86 13.68 2.26
N GLY A 242 3.43 12.47 2.23
CA GLY A 242 4.54 12.10 1.36
C GLY A 242 5.90 12.51 1.93
N ALA A 243 6.87 12.75 1.03
CA ALA A 243 8.25 13.09 1.36
C ALA A 243 8.87 14.08 0.35
N GLY A 244 8.03 14.88 -0.30
CA GLY A 244 8.43 15.86 -1.32
C GLY A 244 8.86 17.22 -0.74
N GLU A 245 9.01 18.22 -1.60
CA GLU A 245 9.53 19.55 -1.25
C GLU A 245 8.69 20.31 -0.21
N GLN A 246 7.36 20.16 -0.25
CA GLN A 246 6.49 20.75 0.76
C GLN A 246 6.77 20.17 2.15
N VAL A 247 7.06 18.86 2.22
CA VAL A 247 7.47 18.18 3.45
C VAL A 247 8.82 18.73 3.92
N ASP A 248 9.82 18.89 3.03
CA ASP A 248 11.13 19.45 3.36
C ASP A 248 11.02 20.85 3.99
N ARG A 249 10.13 21.71 3.45
CA ARG A 249 9.88 23.06 4.00
C ARG A 249 9.35 23.04 5.42
N ILE A 250 8.30 22.25 5.67
CA ILE A 250 7.68 22.14 7.00
C ILE A 250 8.64 21.46 7.98
N ALA A 251 9.38 20.43 7.54
CA ALA A 251 10.39 19.77 8.36
C ALA A 251 11.48 20.75 8.83
N LYS A 252 11.94 21.64 7.94
CA LYS A 252 12.92 22.68 8.28
C LYS A 252 12.37 23.69 9.29
N GLN A 253 11.10 24.12 9.14
CA GLN A 253 10.46 25.00 10.11
C GLN A 253 10.38 24.36 11.49
N LEU A 254 9.97 23.09 11.58
CA LEU A 254 9.91 22.36 12.85
C LEU A 254 11.29 22.11 13.45
N ALA A 255 12.31 21.84 12.61
CA ALA A 255 13.69 21.71 13.06
C ALA A 255 14.24 23.02 13.65
N ILE A 256 13.91 24.18 13.09
CA ILE A 256 14.28 25.49 13.63
C ILE A 256 13.56 25.75 14.97
N ALA A 257 12.30 25.35 15.09
CA ALA A 257 11.46 25.59 16.27
C ALA A 257 11.83 24.70 17.47
N GLY A 258 12.19 23.44 17.27
CA GLY A 258 12.39 22.49 18.36
C GLY A 258 13.46 21.42 18.11
N GLY A 259 14.28 21.61 17.07
CA GLY A 259 15.41 20.73 16.77
C GLY A 259 14.99 19.30 16.41
N GLU A 260 15.92 18.39 16.58
CA GLU A 260 15.70 16.95 16.37
C GLU A 260 14.62 16.40 17.29
N THR A 261 14.53 16.89 18.52
CA THR A 261 13.55 16.42 19.51
C THR A 261 12.12 16.59 19.00
N LEU A 262 11.79 17.76 18.45
CA LEU A 262 10.45 18.01 17.91
C LEU A 262 10.20 17.19 16.64
N LEU A 263 11.19 17.06 15.75
CA LEU A 263 11.06 16.22 14.56
C LEU A 263 10.78 14.76 14.93
N ARG A 264 11.45 14.20 15.92
CA ARG A 264 11.23 12.82 16.39
C ARG A 264 9.81 12.58 16.87
N GLN A 265 9.14 13.60 17.40
CA GLN A 265 7.76 13.50 17.87
C GLN A 265 6.73 13.50 16.73
N VAL A 266 7.08 14.03 15.55
CA VAL A 266 6.13 14.20 14.43
C VAL A 266 6.53 13.46 13.16
N ALA A 267 7.76 12.97 13.04
CA ALA A 267 8.34 12.45 11.82
C ALA A 267 9.14 11.13 12.00
N LYS A 268 9.25 10.37 10.92
CA LYS A 268 10.04 9.14 10.81
C LYS A 268 11.49 9.49 10.40
N MET A 269 12.41 9.46 11.34
CA MET A 269 13.77 10.00 11.21
C MET A 269 14.68 9.27 10.21
N HIS A 270 14.31 8.07 9.75
CA HIS A 270 15.06 7.33 8.73
C HIS A 270 14.91 7.91 7.31
N PHE A 271 13.93 8.80 7.08
CA PHE A 271 13.78 9.50 5.80
C PHE A 271 14.90 10.53 5.59
N ARG A 272 15.34 10.71 4.35
CA ARG A 272 16.32 11.72 3.96
C ARG A 272 15.90 13.16 4.29
N ASN A 273 14.60 13.39 4.42
CA ASN A 273 14.01 14.67 4.83
C ASN A 273 14.52 15.12 6.22
N SER A 274 14.78 14.18 7.15
CA SER A 274 15.35 14.51 8.47
C SER A 274 16.73 15.13 8.36
N CYS A 275 17.63 14.53 7.54
CA CYS A 275 18.98 15.07 7.31
C CYS A 275 18.89 16.46 6.68
N LYS A 276 18.05 16.67 5.68
CA LYS A 276 17.86 17.98 5.04
C LYS A 276 17.35 19.02 6.04
N ALA A 277 16.37 18.66 6.88
CA ALA A 277 15.79 19.58 7.86
C ALA A 277 16.80 20.00 8.93
N LEU A 278 17.67 19.08 9.35
CA LEU A 278 18.71 19.30 10.38
C LEU A 278 20.03 19.84 9.81
N GLY A 279 20.14 20.06 8.50
CA GLY A 279 21.39 20.50 7.87
C GLY A 279 22.51 19.46 7.90
N LEU A 280 22.16 18.17 8.04
CA LEU A 280 23.10 17.06 8.05
C LEU A 280 23.40 16.54 6.64
N PRO A 281 24.54 15.89 6.40
CA PRO A 281 24.82 15.23 5.13
C PRO A 281 23.71 14.25 4.76
N VAL A 282 23.19 14.38 3.54
CA VAL A 282 22.12 13.49 3.06
C VAL A 282 22.77 12.24 2.48
N PRO A 283 22.44 11.03 2.98
CA PRO A 283 22.97 9.79 2.44
C PRO A 283 22.69 9.65 0.94
N GLU A 284 23.64 9.13 0.17
CA GLU A 284 23.41 8.80 -1.23
C GLU A 284 22.23 7.81 -1.37
N LYS A 285 21.50 7.91 -2.50
CA LYS A 285 20.46 6.91 -2.81
C LYS A 285 21.18 5.57 -3.01
N THR A 286 21.01 4.64 -2.09
CA THR A 286 21.42 3.25 -2.35
C THR A 286 20.61 2.75 -3.56
N PRO A 287 21.26 2.29 -4.65
CA PRO A 287 20.54 1.69 -5.75
C PRO A 287 19.69 0.53 -5.22
N TRP A 288 18.45 0.43 -5.66
CA TRP A 288 17.62 -0.73 -5.32
C TRP A 288 18.35 -2.00 -5.77
N ARG A 289 18.81 -2.81 -4.82
CA ARG A 289 19.23 -4.17 -5.16
C ARG A 289 17.97 -4.90 -5.64
N LYS A 290 18.02 -5.29 -6.94
CA LYS A 290 16.98 -6.11 -7.61
C LYS A 290 16.84 -7.45 -6.93
#